data_e5b67a4b0035a07600423a36b0cdf061
#
_entry.id   e5b67a4b0035a07600423a36b0cdf061
#
_cell.length_a   1.000
_cell.length_b   1.000
_cell.length_c   1.000
_cell.angle_alpha   90.00
_cell.angle_beta   90.00
_cell.angle_gamma   90.00
#
_symmetry.space_group_name_H-M   'P 1'
#
loop_
_entity.id
_entity.type
_entity.pdbx_description
1 polymer ?
#
loop_
_entity_poly.entity_id
_entity_poly.type
_entity_poly.pdbx_seq_one_letter_code
_entity_poly.pdbx_strand_id
1 'polypeptide(L)'
;MMTIVYVSNAGHTEQYAEMLSRKTGLKSLNINDAVKILPKGSSILLMGWVMGDSIQGYKKLCKMFDIKVICAVGMSKYSSKPESLRKTNSLPDDMPLFVLPAGIDVNKLHGFYKLIIKMMQNSISKKNGEKTISAEEKELHDILLNGRDSVSDEHLDDVEKWLSQYDFS
;
A
#
# COMPACT_ATOMS: atom_id res chain seq x y z
N MET A 1 3.85 20.54 -9.56
CA MET A 1 4.35 19.19 -9.93
C MET A 1 4.09 18.24 -8.79
N MET A 2 3.52 17.06 -9.07
CA MET A 2 3.22 16.04 -8.06
C MET A 2 4.47 15.23 -7.72
N THR A 3 4.60 14.78 -6.46
CA THR A 3 5.69 13.90 -6.01
C THR A 3 5.10 12.60 -5.49
N ILE A 4 5.70 11.46 -5.84
CA ILE A 4 5.36 10.17 -5.25
C ILE A 4 5.99 10.11 -3.86
N VAL A 5 5.18 9.95 -2.82
CA VAL A 5 5.66 9.76 -1.44
C VAL A 5 5.29 8.35 -1.00
N TYR A 6 6.28 7.55 -0.62
CA TYR A 6 6.04 6.17 -0.23
C TYR A 6 6.40 5.87 1.22
N VAL A 7 5.66 4.91 1.77
CA VAL A 7 5.91 4.31 3.09
C VAL A 7 6.06 2.81 2.89
N SER A 8 7.26 2.30 3.06
CA SER A 8 7.59 0.90 2.85
C SER A 8 8.16 0.27 4.11
N ASN A 9 7.85 -1.00 4.34
CA ASN A 9 8.43 -1.79 5.43
C ASN A 9 9.33 -2.91 4.91
N ALA A 10 8.82 -3.70 3.96
CA ALA A 10 9.55 -4.85 3.38
C ALA A 10 10.15 -4.59 1.99
N GLY A 11 10.00 -3.37 1.46
CA GLY A 11 10.55 -2.96 0.16
C GLY A 11 9.56 -3.00 -1.02
N HIS A 12 8.41 -3.67 -0.92
CA HIS A 12 7.47 -3.80 -2.04
C HIS A 12 6.84 -2.46 -2.45
N THR A 13 6.46 -1.63 -1.48
CA THR A 13 5.92 -0.29 -1.76
C THR A 13 6.95 0.61 -2.43
N GLU A 14 8.21 0.53 -1.99
CA GLU A 14 9.34 1.23 -2.61
C GLU A 14 9.54 0.79 -4.06
N GLN A 15 9.50 -0.53 -4.34
CA GLN A 15 9.59 -1.04 -5.70
C GLN A 15 8.51 -0.44 -6.62
N TYR A 16 7.24 -0.42 -6.18
CA TYR A 16 6.17 0.23 -6.94
C TYR A 16 6.43 1.73 -7.15
N ALA A 17 6.89 2.43 -6.12
CA ALA A 17 7.17 3.86 -6.23
C ALA A 17 8.30 4.14 -7.23
N GLU A 18 9.35 3.33 -7.24
CA GLU A 18 10.45 3.43 -8.20
C GLU A 18 10.01 3.08 -9.63
N MET A 19 9.19 2.03 -9.79
CA MET A 19 8.65 1.64 -11.09
C MET A 19 7.79 2.78 -11.67
N LEU A 20 6.86 3.32 -10.87
CA LEU A 20 6.02 4.44 -11.31
C LEU A 20 6.84 5.70 -11.60
N SER A 21 7.85 5.99 -10.77
CA SER A 21 8.77 7.10 -10.99
C SER A 21 9.49 7.00 -12.35
N ARG A 22 10.01 5.82 -12.68
CA ARG A 22 10.67 5.58 -13.99
C ARG A 22 9.71 5.75 -15.18
N LYS A 23 8.47 5.29 -15.05
CA LYS A 23 7.46 5.37 -16.11
C LYS A 23 6.93 6.78 -16.34
N THR A 24 6.76 7.55 -15.28
CA THR A 24 6.09 8.86 -15.34
C THR A 24 7.05 10.05 -15.29
N GLY A 25 8.29 9.83 -14.89
CA GLY A 25 9.26 10.90 -14.61
C GLY A 25 8.98 11.68 -13.30
N LEU A 26 7.95 11.31 -12.55
CA LEU A 26 7.66 11.92 -11.25
C LEU A 26 8.74 11.52 -10.23
N LYS A 27 9.18 12.49 -9.42
CA LYS A 27 10.12 12.22 -8.33
C LYS A 27 9.48 11.33 -7.27
N SER A 28 10.20 10.33 -6.77
CA SER A 28 9.78 9.50 -5.64
C SER A 28 10.64 9.79 -4.41
N LEU A 29 10.00 9.84 -3.25
CA LEU A 29 10.63 10.08 -1.95
C LEU A 29 10.01 9.17 -0.89
N ASN A 30 10.85 8.63 -0.01
CA ASN A 30 10.32 8.01 1.20
C ASN A 30 9.72 9.09 2.12
N ILE A 31 8.86 8.68 3.04
CA ILE A 31 8.14 9.60 3.94
C ILE A 31 9.07 10.50 4.76
N ASN A 32 10.23 10.00 5.19
CA ASN A 32 11.14 10.78 6.04
C ASN A 32 11.82 11.90 5.25
N ASP A 33 12.19 11.63 4.00
CA ASP A 33 12.78 12.63 3.12
C ASP A 33 11.72 13.61 2.61
N ALA A 34 10.53 13.11 2.26
CA ALA A 34 9.42 13.97 1.83
C ALA A 34 9.09 15.05 2.89
N VAL A 35 8.99 14.65 4.15
CA VAL A 35 8.68 15.56 5.27
C VAL A 35 9.76 16.63 5.47
N LYS A 36 11.03 16.34 5.14
CA LYS A 36 12.14 17.30 5.27
C LYS A 36 12.25 18.24 4.07
N ILE A 37 11.95 17.73 2.87
CA ILE A 37 12.29 18.40 1.60
C ILE A 37 11.09 19.15 1.02
N LEU A 38 9.89 18.57 1.09
CA LEU A 38 8.72 19.15 0.45
C LEU A 38 8.09 20.25 1.29
N PRO A 39 7.71 21.38 0.69
CA PRO A 39 6.90 22.39 1.36
C PRO A 39 5.55 21.83 1.82
N LYS A 40 5.02 22.38 2.92
CA LYS A 40 3.63 22.05 3.33
C LYS A 40 2.65 22.41 2.21
N GLY A 41 1.64 21.56 2.03
CA GLY A 41 0.64 21.71 0.98
C GLY A 41 1.10 21.24 -0.40
N SER A 42 2.31 20.69 -0.55
CA SER A 42 2.73 20.10 -1.81
C SER A 42 1.79 18.99 -2.25
N SER A 43 1.47 18.95 -3.55
CA SER A 43 0.66 17.87 -4.13
C SER A 43 1.44 16.57 -4.17
N ILE A 44 0.87 15.49 -3.62
CA ILE A 44 1.52 14.18 -3.60
C ILE A 44 0.61 13.05 -4.06
N LEU A 45 1.23 12.01 -4.63
CA LEU A 45 0.68 10.66 -4.75
C LEU A 45 1.23 9.84 -3.57
N LEU A 46 0.35 9.36 -2.71
CA LEU A 46 0.75 8.52 -1.58
C LEU A 46 0.76 7.04 -1.97
N MET A 47 1.87 6.37 -1.79
CA MET A 47 1.96 4.90 -1.78
C MET A 47 2.20 4.42 -0.35
N GLY A 48 1.19 3.83 0.27
CA GLY A 48 1.27 3.30 1.64
C GLY A 48 0.96 1.81 1.70
N TRP A 49 1.80 1.03 2.38
CA TRP A 49 1.45 -0.35 2.62
C TRP A 49 0.33 -0.45 3.67
N VAL A 50 -0.43 -1.54 3.61
CA VAL A 50 -1.64 -1.72 4.41
C VAL A 50 -1.41 -2.74 5.51
N MET A 51 -1.81 -2.37 6.73
CA MET A 51 -1.87 -3.24 7.88
C MET A 51 -3.23 -3.10 8.55
N GLY A 52 -4.03 -4.17 8.60
CA GLY A 52 -5.37 -4.15 9.20
C GLY A 52 -6.26 -3.03 8.61
N ASP A 53 -6.30 -2.90 7.31
CA ASP A 53 -6.96 -1.83 6.54
C ASP A 53 -6.45 -0.39 6.81
N SER A 54 -5.44 -0.22 7.65
CA SER A 54 -4.78 1.07 7.87
C SER A 54 -3.69 1.31 6.81
N ILE A 55 -3.82 2.39 6.05
CA ILE A 55 -2.82 2.84 5.07
C ILE A 55 -1.72 3.58 5.80
N GLN A 56 -0.53 3.00 5.80
CA GLN A 56 0.60 3.56 6.53
C GLN A 56 1.04 4.90 5.94
N GLY A 57 1.25 5.88 6.81
CA GLY A 57 1.64 7.24 6.45
C GLY A 57 0.46 8.20 6.22
N TYR A 58 -0.73 7.71 5.87
CA TYR A 58 -1.86 8.57 5.52
C TYR A 58 -2.19 9.61 6.61
N LYS A 59 -2.40 9.16 7.86
CA LYS A 59 -2.77 10.06 8.99
C LYS A 59 -1.75 11.17 9.28
N LYS A 60 -0.49 10.95 8.94
CA LYS A 60 0.57 11.95 9.09
C LYS A 60 0.60 12.87 7.88
N LEU A 61 0.61 12.30 6.69
CA LEU A 61 0.82 13.05 5.46
C LEU A 61 -0.38 13.92 5.05
N CYS A 62 -1.62 13.51 5.35
CA CYS A 62 -2.81 14.31 5.07
C CYS A 62 -2.89 15.64 5.86
N LYS A 63 -2.11 15.75 6.94
CA LYS A 63 -1.97 17.01 7.72
C LYS A 63 -0.89 17.95 7.16
N MET A 64 -0.06 17.45 6.28
CA MET A 64 1.13 18.17 5.79
C MET A 64 1.05 18.47 4.32
N PHE A 65 0.45 17.59 3.54
CA PHE A 65 0.45 17.61 2.08
C PHE A 65 -0.95 17.50 1.51
N ASP A 66 -1.09 17.94 0.28
CA ASP A 66 -2.30 17.78 -0.52
C ASP A 66 -2.23 16.43 -1.26
N ILE A 67 -2.86 15.41 -0.68
CA ILE A 67 -2.88 14.07 -1.26
C ILE A 67 -3.90 14.04 -2.39
N LYS A 68 -3.44 13.84 -3.62
CA LYS A 68 -4.28 13.80 -4.83
C LYS A 68 -4.78 12.40 -5.18
N VAL A 69 -4.01 11.40 -4.81
CA VAL A 69 -4.31 9.98 -5.09
C VAL A 69 -3.59 9.08 -4.10
N ILE A 70 -4.19 7.95 -3.80
CA ILE A 70 -3.64 6.94 -2.89
C ILE A 70 -3.50 5.61 -3.61
N CYS A 71 -2.31 5.01 -3.51
CA CYS A 71 -2.04 3.63 -3.86
C CYS A 71 -1.83 2.84 -2.56
N ALA A 72 -2.80 2.02 -2.20
CA ALA A 72 -2.74 1.15 -1.03
C ALA A 72 -2.09 -0.18 -1.43
N VAL A 73 -0.92 -0.47 -0.88
CA VAL A 73 -0.13 -1.66 -1.21
C VAL A 73 -0.42 -2.76 -0.20
N GLY A 74 -1.17 -3.77 -0.60
CA GLY A 74 -1.62 -4.86 0.24
C GLY A 74 -0.92 -6.20 -0.06
N MET A 75 -1.12 -7.21 0.80
CA MET A 75 -0.55 -8.54 0.61
C MET A 75 -1.09 -9.25 -0.64
N SER A 76 -2.39 -9.11 -0.90
CA SER A 76 -3.05 -9.62 -2.11
C SER A 76 -4.17 -8.68 -2.54
N LYS A 77 -4.72 -8.91 -3.73
CA LYS A 77 -5.90 -8.17 -4.21
C LYS A 77 -7.15 -8.39 -3.34
N TYR A 78 -7.15 -9.41 -2.48
CA TYR A 78 -8.25 -9.76 -1.59
C TYR A 78 -8.05 -9.30 -0.15
N SER A 79 -6.82 -8.94 0.23
CA SER A 79 -6.48 -8.59 1.61
C SER A 79 -7.08 -7.29 2.10
N SER A 80 -7.46 -6.40 1.18
CA SER A 80 -8.02 -5.09 1.53
C SER A 80 -9.04 -4.66 0.48
N LYS A 81 -10.28 -4.54 0.92
CA LYS A 81 -11.37 -4.03 0.07
C LYS A 81 -11.36 -2.50 0.07
N PRO A 82 -11.60 -1.84 -1.07
CA PRO A 82 -11.62 -0.37 -1.15
C PRO A 82 -12.54 0.28 -0.11
N GLU A 83 -13.71 -0.28 0.12
CA GLU A 83 -14.68 0.24 1.10
C GLU A 83 -14.14 0.20 2.53
N SER A 84 -13.48 -0.90 2.91
CA SER A 84 -12.84 -1.05 4.23
C SER A 84 -11.70 -0.07 4.40
N LEU A 85 -10.86 0.11 3.38
CA LEU A 85 -9.78 1.09 3.38
C LEU A 85 -10.30 2.51 3.53
N ARG A 86 -11.34 2.89 2.79
CA ARG A 86 -11.98 4.21 2.89
C ARG A 86 -12.49 4.47 4.30
N LYS A 87 -13.24 3.53 4.84
CA LYS A 87 -13.83 3.63 6.19
C LYS A 87 -12.76 3.72 7.27
N THR A 88 -11.79 2.81 7.27
CA THR A 88 -10.75 2.74 8.31
C THR A 88 -9.86 3.98 8.34
N ASN A 89 -9.58 4.56 7.17
CA ASN A 89 -8.72 5.74 7.06
C ASN A 89 -9.51 7.06 6.98
N SER A 90 -10.83 7.01 7.00
CA SER A 90 -11.72 8.20 6.83
C SER A 90 -11.35 8.99 5.57
N LEU A 91 -11.20 8.28 4.45
CA LEU A 91 -10.87 8.91 3.17
C LEU A 91 -12.09 9.69 2.63
N PRO A 92 -11.87 10.85 1.98
CA PRO A 92 -12.93 11.51 1.21
C PRO A 92 -13.50 10.58 0.14
N ASP A 93 -14.81 10.69 -0.12
CA ASP A 93 -15.50 9.81 -1.08
C ASP A 93 -14.96 9.93 -2.50
N ASP A 94 -14.49 11.10 -2.87
CA ASP A 94 -13.92 11.43 -4.17
C ASP A 94 -12.40 11.16 -4.29
N MET A 95 -11.75 10.72 -3.21
CA MET A 95 -10.31 10.41 -3.22
C MET A 95 -10.02 9.23 -4.15
N PRO A 96 -9.22 9.40 -5.21
CA PRO A 96 -8.79 8.28 -6.05
C PRO A 96 -7.98 7.28 -5.22
N LEU A 97 -8.40 6.00 -5.24
CA LEU A 97 -7.79 4.93 -4.46
C LEU A 97 -7.55 3.72 -5.36
N PHE A 98 -6.30 3.31 -5.45
CA PHE A 98 -5.87 2.09 -6.14
C PHE A 98 -5.31 1.09 -5.14
N VAL A 99 -5.68 -0.18 -5.28
CA VAL A 99 -5.16 -1.27 -4.44
C VAL A 99 -4.17 -2.09 -5.24
N LEU A 100 -2.92 -2.11 -4.80
CA LEU A 100 -1.83 -2.79 -5.48
C LEU A 100 -1.41 -4.04 -4.70
N PRO A 101 -1.47 -5.23 -5.30
CA PRO A 101 -1.01 -6.45 -4.65
C PRO A 101 0.52 -6.53 -4.67
N ALA A 102 1.12 -6.76 -3.52
CA ALA A 102 2.58 -6.86 -3.40
C ALA A 102 3.07 -8.17 -2.78
N GLY A 103 2.18 -8.93 -2.14
CA GLY A 103 2.60 -10.06 -1.33
C GLY A 103 3.25 -9.62 -0.02
N ILE A 104 4.06 -10.48 0.56
CA ILE A 104 4.79 -10.21 1.79
C ILE A 104 6.11 -10.99 1.82
N ASP A 105 7.17 -10.37 2.30
CA ASP A 105 8.40 -11.04 2.66
C ASP A 105 8.55 -11.02 4.19
N VAL A 106 8.16 -12.11 4.83
CA VAL A 106 8.16 -12.23 6.29
C VAL A 106 9.56 -12.08 6.90
N ASN A 107 10.62 -12.37 6.13
CA ASN A 107 12.00 -12.24 6.59
C ASN A 107 12.50 -10.79 6.59
N LYS A 108 11.91 -9.94 5.76
CA LYS A 108 12.26 -8.51 5.65
C LYS A 108 11.42 -7.60 6.53
N LEU A 109 10.39 -8.13 7.22
CA LEU A 109 9.61 -7.37 8.18
C LEU A 109 10.43 -7.07 9.44
N HIS A 110 10.26 -5.85 9.97
CA HIS A 110 11.02 -5.37 11.13
C HIS A 110 10.13 -5.18 12.37
N GLY A 111 10.67 -5.55 13.54
CA GLY A 111 10.15 -5.21 14.85
C GLY A 111 8.69 -5.60 15.08
N PHE A 112 7.87 -4.64 15.47
CA PHE A 112 6.47 -4.81 15.83
C PHE A 112 5.60 -5.43 14.70
N TYR A 113 5.85 -5.07 13.47
CA TYR A 113 5.11 -5.61 12.32
C TYR A 113 5.34 -7.11 12.11
N LYS A 114 6.58 -7.57 12.33
CA LYS A 114 6.91 -9.01 12.29
C LYS A 114 6.13 -9.78 13.34
N LEU A 115 5.97 -9.22 14.54
CA LEU A 115 5.19 -9.81 15.62
C LEU A 115 3.71 -9.91 15.26
N ILE A 116 3.12 -8.85 14.70
CA ILE A 116 1.70 -8.85 14.26
C ILE A 116 1.46 -9.91 13.20
N ILE A 117 2.32 -9.99 12.18
CA ILE A 117 2.19 -11.02 11.13
C ILE A 117 2.27 -12.42 11.74
N LYS A 118 3.16 -12.65 12.68
CA LYS A 118 3.28 -13.94 13.38
C LYS A 118 2.03 -14.28 14.17
N MET A 119 1.40 -13.30 14.82
CA MET A 119 0.12 -13.49 15.52
C MET A 119 -1.02 -13.81 14.54
N MET A 120 -1.06 -13.15 13.37
CA MET A 120 -2.04 -13.43 12.31
C MET A 120 -1.86 -14.86 11.75
N GLN A 121 -0.62 -15.29 11.48
CA GLN A 121 -0.30 -16.65 11.05
C GLN A 121 -0.84 -17.69 12.05
N ASN A 122 -0.61 -17.50 13.35
CA ASN A 122 -1.08 -18.39 14.39
C ASN A 122 -2.62 -18.43 14.48
N SER A 123 -3.29 -17.28 14.32
CA SER A 123 -4.74 -17.19 14.36
C SER A 123 -5.39 -17.93 13.18
N ILE A 124 -4.82 -17.82 11.98
CA ILE A 124 -5.31 -18.50 10.78
C ILE A 124 -5.10 -20.01 10.89
N SER A 125 -3.93 -20.46 11.36
CA SER A 125 -3.62 -21.87 11.57
C SER A 125 -4.56 -22.56 12.54
N LYS A 126 -5.05 -21.84 13.57
CA LYS A 126 -6.05 -22.37 14.53
C LYS A 126 -7.45 -22.48 13.93
N LYS A 127 -7.83 -21.61 12.99
CA LYS A 127 -9.14 -21.66 12.33
C LYS A 127 -9.27 -22.75 11.25
N ASN A 128 -8.15 -23.20 10.71
CA ASN A 128 -8.13 -24.21 9.62
C ASN A 128 -8.61 -25.61 10.04
N GLY A 129 -8.86 -25.87 11.33
CA GLY A 129 -9.34 -27.14 11.83
C GLY A 129 -10.87 -27.37 11.76
N GLU A 130 -11.69 -26.35 11.52
CA GLU A 130 -13.13 -26.44 11.79
C GLU A 130 -14.10 -25.94 10.71
N LYS A 131 -13.70 -25.35 9.58
CA LYS A 131 -14.62 -24.82 8.54
C LYS A 131 -14.07 -24.88 7.13
N THR A 132 -14.98 -24.95 6.14
CA THR A 132 -14.69 -24.75 4.72
C THR A 132 -14.09 -23.36 4.51
N ILE A 133 -12.82 -23.30 4.11
CA ILE A 133 -12.06 -22.08 3.93
C ILE A 133 -12.30 -21.57 2.51
N SER A 134 -12.56 -20.26 2.34
CA SER A 134 -12.69 -19.65 1.03
C SER A 134 -11.35 -19.66 0.26
N ALA A 135 -11.41 -19.51 -1.07
CA ALA A 135 -10.20 -19.41 -1.89
C ALA A 135 -9.34 -18.22 -1.48
N GLU A 136 -9.97 -17.11 -1.08
CA GLU A 136 -9.32 -15.90 -0.59
C GLU A 136 -8.56 -16.13 0.73
N GLU A 137 -9.19 -16.85 1.67
CA GLU A 137 -8.56 -17.21 2.94
C GLU A 137 -7.39 -18.17 2.75
N LYS A 138 -7.49 -19.12 1.81
CA LYS A 138 -6.39 -20.02 1.46
C LYS A 138 -5.20 -19.26 0.87
N GLU A 139 -5.46 -18.32 -0.05
CA GLU A 139 -4.41 -17.50 -0.65
C GLU A 139 -3.70 -16.66 0.41
N LEU A 140 -4.48 -16.00 1.28
CA LEU A 140 -3.93 -15.19 2.36
C LEU A 140 -3.09 -16.01 3.34
N HIS A 141 -3.56 -17.22 3.70
CA HIS A 141 -2.83 -18.13 4.55
C HIS A 141 -1.50 -18.57 3.93
N ASP A 142 -1.51 -18.93 2.64
CA ASP A 142 -0.29 -19.30 1.91
C ASP A 142 0.73 -18.15 1.87
N ILE A 143 0.28 -16.94 1.57
CA ILE A 143 1.13 -15.75 1.56
C ILE A 143 1.75 -15.49 2.94
N LEU A 144 0.97 -15.64 4.02
CA LEU A 144 1.45 -15.41 5.38
C LEU A 144 2.45 -16.48 5.85
N LEU A 145 2.31 -17.72 5.39
CA LEU A 145 3.22 -18.80 5.75
C LEU A 145 4.50 -18.83 4.92
N ASN A 146 4.37 -18.67 3.62
CA ASN A 146 5.45 -18.92 2.67
C ASN A 146 6.06 -17.64 2.10
N GLY A 147 5.40 -16.49 2.31
CA GLY A 147 5.73 -15.25 1.63
C GLY A 147 5.33 -15.28 0.15
N ARG A 148 5.29 -14.14 -0.47
CA ARG A 148 5.08 -13.97 -1.91
C ARG A 148 5.57 -12.62 -2.35
N ASP A 149 6.21 -12.55 -3.50
CA ASP A 149 6.42 -11.30 -4.23
C ASP A 149 5.43 -11.25 -5.39
N SER A 150 4.50 -10.30 -5.32
CA SER A 150 3.47 -10.07 -6.35
C SER A 150 3.62 -8.70 -6.99
N VAL A 151 4.73 -7.99 -6.77
CA VAL A 151 5.00 -6.71 -7.42
C VAL A 151 5.12 -6.91 -8.93
N SER A 152 4.29 -6.20 -9.69
CA SER A 152 4.27 -6.26 -11.15
C SER A 152 3.94 -4.90 -11.74
N ASP A 153 4.54 -4.61 -12.87
CA ASP A 153 4.36 -3.40 -13.66
C ASP A 153 2.90 -3.22 -14.10
N GLU A 154 2.24 -4.31 -14.46
CA GLU A 154 0.83 -4.34 -14.91
C GLU A 154 -0.14 -3.79 -13.85
N HIS A 155 0.20 -3.90 -12.58
CA HIS A 155 -0.63 -3.37 -11.50
C HIS A 155 -0.65 -1.83 -11.47
N LEU A 156 0.28 -1.18 -12.15
CA LEU A 156 0.35 0.29 -12.25
C LEU A 156 -0.44 0.88 -13.42
N ASP A 157 -0.97 0.06 -14.31
CA ASP A 157 -1.63 0.54 -15.55
C ASP A 157 -2.79 1.53 -15.26
N ASP A 158 -3.64 1.21 -14.29
CA ASP A 158 -4.75 2.09 -13.91
C ASP A 158 -4.25 3.40 -13.26
N VAL A 159 -3.18 3.33 -12.48
CA VAL A 159 -2.55 4.51 -11.88
C VAL A 159 -1.94 5.41 -12.95
N GLU A 160 -1.24 4.82 -13.92
CA GLU A 160 -0.66 5.56 -15.06
C GLU A 160 -1.74 6.21 -15.91
N LYS A 161 -2.82 5.48 -16.19
CA LYS A 161 -3.97 6.00 -16.91
C LYS A 161 -4.60 7.20 -16.19
N TRP A 162 -4.77 7.11 -14.87
CA TRP A 162 -5.27 8.21 -14.06
C TRP A 162 -4.32 9.41 -14.11
N LEU A 163 -3.00 9.19 -13.94
CA LEU A 163 -1.99 10.24 -14.01
C LEU A 163 -1.94 10.94 -15.38
N SER A 164 -2.15 10.19 -16.48
CA SER A 164 -2.18 10.76 -17.82
C SER A 164 -3.35 11.71 -18.06
N GLN A 165 -4.44 11.55 -17.31
CA GLN A 165 -5.63 12.38 -17.35
C GLN A 165 -5.63 13.50 -16.29
N TYR A 166 -4.71 13.44 -15.34
CA TYR A 166 -4.63 14.42 -14.27
C TYR A 166 -4.02 15.73 -14.77
N ASP A 167 -4.73 16.83 -14.52
CA ASP A 167 -4.23 18.17 -14.83
C ASP A 167 -3.23 18.63 -13.75
N PHE A 168 -1.97 18.75 -14.14
CA PHE A 168 -0.89 19.22 -13.27
C PHE A 168 -0.76 20.77 -13.24
N SER A 169 -1.69 21.50 -13.88
CA SER A 169 -1.67 22.98 -13.91
C SER A 169 -1.99 23.61 -12.55
#